data_2cebb1548c282d56c6f7ff5a63f32099
#
_entry.id   2cebb1548c282d56c6f7ff5a63f32099
#
_cell.length_a   1.000
_cell.length_b   1.000
_cell.length_c   1.000
_cell.angle_alpha   90.00
_cell.angle_beta   90.00
_cell.angle_gamma   90.00
#
_symmetry.space_group_name_H-M   'P 1'
#
loop_
_entity.id
_entity.type
_entity.pdbx_description
1 polymer ?
#
loop_
_entity_poly.entity_id
_entity_poly.type
_entity_poly.pdbx_seq_one_letter_code
_entity_poly.pdbx_strand_id
1 'polypeptide(L)'
;MNQASNTKAIMALLFVGVLMGALDLAIIGPALPAMQAEFGLNNRDLSWLFNIYVLAQLIGTPLLAKLSDRYGRRLIYVLCVSGFGLGSLLLVIAGNLDTLLIGRAVQGFGASGIFPVAAAVIGDTFPKEKQGGALGLIGAVFGLAFLIGPVIGGFLLQWAWQWLFLINLPIALALVIAGWRLLPTKGKTTPAPFDWSGGILLTTLLLGFAIGVTNLDTANIVGSLQTMAVWPALLVGAVLLPLFWRTEQRAADPIVRPSFFAAKQIKLVM
;
A
#
# COMPACT_ATOMS: atom_id res chain seq x y z
N MET A 1 10.45 -8.55 30.63
CA MET A 1 10.33 -9.36 29.41
C MET A 1 11.69 -9.35 28.70
N ASN A 2 12.19 -10.53 28.33
CA ASN A 2 13.53 -10.69 27.76
C ASN A 2 13.57 -10.02 26.37
N GLN A 3 14.60 -9.24 26.06
CA GLN A 3 14.74 -8.47 24.80
C GLN A 3 14.58 -9.34 23.54
N ALA A 4 15.06 -10.59 23.62
CA ALA A 4 14.92 -11.57 22.54
C ALA A 4 13.46 -12.04 22.30
N SER A 5 12.64 -12.13 23.36
CA SER A 5 11.22 -12.49 23.27
C SER A 5 10.41 -11.37 22.61
N ASN A 6 10.74 -10.11 22.91
CA ASN A 6 10.07 -8.95 22.31
C ASN A 6 10.36 -8.83 20.81
N THR A 7 11.60 -9.09 20.38
CA THR A 7 11.99 -9.06 18.95
C THR A 7 11.23 -10.11 18.12
N LYS A 8 11.05 -11.34 18.66
CA LYS A 8 10.28 -12.38 17.98
C LYS A 8 8.79 -12.00 17.85
N ALA A 9 8.21 -11.42 18.90
CA ALA A 9 6.81 -10.98 18.88
C ALA A 9 6.59 -9.83 17.88
N ILE A 10 7.52 -8.87 17.83
CA ILE A 10 7.50 -7.80 16.81
C ILE A 10 7.60 -8.40 15.42
N MET A 11 8.51 -9.35 15.19
CA MET A 11 8.66 -9.98 13.87
C MET A 11 7.38 -10.71 13.43
N ALA A 12 6.75 -11.46 14.33
CA ALA A 12 5.48 -12.13 14.05
C ALA A 12 4.36 -11.14 13.71
N LEU A 13 4.26 -10.04 14.48
CA LEU A 13 3.31 -8.95 14.21
C LEU A 13 3.50 -8.39 12.79
N LEU A 14 4.74 -8.04 12.44
CA LEU A 14 5.06 -7.44 11.14
C LEU A 14 4.82 -8.44 10.00
N PHE A 15 5.19 -9.70 10.19
CA PHE A 15 4.96 -10.79 9.23
C PHE A 15 3.47 -10.96 8.94
N VAL A 16 2.64 -11.09 9.99
CA VAL A 16 1.18 -11.25 9.83
C VAL A 16 0.55 -10.02 9.19
N GLY A 17 1.00 -8.80 9.55
CA GLY A 17 0.49 -7.57 8.96
C GLY A 17 0.78 -7.49 7.46
N VAL A 18 2.01 -7.79 7.04
CA VAL A 18 2.38 -7.79 5.62
C VAL A 18 1.67 -8.93 4.87
N LEU A 19 1.55 -10.11 5.51
CA LEU A 19 0.82 -11.24 4.94
C LEU A 19 -0.65 -10.91 4.70
N MET A 20 -1.31 -10.25 5.64
CA MET A 20 -2.71 -9.80 5.48
C MET A 20 -2.88 -8.91 4.25
N GLY A 21 -2.03 -7.88 4.09
CA GLY A 21 -2.09 -6.99 2.91
C GLY A 21 -1.72 -7.68 1.60
N ALA A 22 -0.75 -8.60 1.61
CA ALA A 22 -0.34 -9.36 0.43
C ALA A 22 -1.39 -10.40 0.01
N LEU A 23 -2.03 -11.07 0.98
CA LEU A 23 -3.13 -12.00 0.72
C LEU A 23 -4.31 -11.30 0.08
N ASP A 24 -4.66 -10.11 0.52
CA ASP A 24 -5.76 -9.33 -0.06
C ASP A 24 -5.58 -9.08 -1.57
N LEU A 25 -4.36 -8.77 -2.00
CA LEU A 25 -4.04 -8.66 -3.43
C LEU A 25 -4.18 -9.99 -4.18
N ALA A 26 -3.87 -11.10 -3.53
CA ALA A 26 -3.90 -12.42 -4.16
C ALA A 26 -5.33 -13.01 -4.25
N ILE A 27 -6.19 -12.68 -3.30
CA ILE A 27 -7.56 -13.22 -3.23
C ILE A 27 -8.58 -12.45 -4.05
N ILE A 28 -8.31 -11.20 -4.45
CA ILE A 28 -9.27 -10.37 -5.19
C ILE A 28 -9.65 -10.98 -6.55
N GLY A 29 -8.67 -11.56 -7.27
CA GLY A 29 -8.91 -12.18 -8.58
C GLY A 29 -10.04 -13.20 -8.56
N PRO A 30 -9.99 -14.23 -7.71
CA PRO A 30 -11.08 -15.17 -7.50
C PRO A 30 -12.43 -14.54 -7.10
N ALA A 31 -12.43 -13.38 -6.41
CA ALA A 31 -13.66 -12.70 -5.96
C ALA A 31 -14.41 -11.98 -7.08
N LEU A 32 -13.70 -11.50 -8.12
CA LEU A 32 -14.27 -10.65 -9.17
C LEU A 32 -15.49 -11.29 -9.88
N PRO A 33 -15.49 -12.58 -10.30
CA PRO A 33 -16.66 -13.18 -10.94
C PRO A 33 -17.90 -13.21 -10.05
N ALA A 34 -17.75 -13.48 -8.75
CA ALA A 34 -18.86 -13.50 -7.81
C ALA A 34 -19.44 -12.08 -7.59
N MET A 35 -18.58 -11.06 -7.46
CA MET A 35 -19.00 -9.66 -7.40
C MET A 35 -19.69 -9.21 -8.70
N GLN A 36 -19.17 -9.64 -9.85
CA GLN A 36 -19.77 -9.36 -11.15
C GLN A 36 -21.20 -9.87 -11.22
N ALA A 37 -21.42 -11.12 -10.81
CA ALA A 37 -22.74 -11.74 -10.84
C ALA A 37 -23.72 -11.07 -9.88
N GLU A 38 -23.28 -10.66 -8.70
CA GLU A 38 -24.13 -10.06 -7.66
C GLU A 38 -24.54 -8.62 -8.00
N PHE A 39 -23.59 -7.81 -8.49
CA PHE A 39 -23.82 -6.37 -8.74
C PHE A 39 -24.03 -6.03 -10.21
N GLY A 40 -24.05 -6.99 -11.14
CA GLY A 40 -24.21 -6.75 -12.58
C GLY A 40 -23.08 -5.91 -13.19
N LEU A 41 -21.83 -6.08 -12.69
CA LEU A 41 -20.68 -5.24 -13.07
C LEU A 41 -20.18 -5.61 -14.48
N ASN A 42 -19.72 -4.61 -15.21
CA ASN A 42 -19.00 -4.82 -16.46
C ASN A 42 -17.47 -5.00 -16.23
N ASN A 43 -16.73 -5.39 -17.26
CA ASN A 43 -15.28 -5.63 -17.17
C ASN A 43 -14.49 -4.38 -16.75
N ARG A 44 -14.97 -3.18 -17.08
CA ARG A 44 -14.33 -1.93 -16.67
C ARG A 44 -14.48 -1.71 -15.17
N ASP A 45 -15.66 -1.99 -14.62
CA ASP A 45 -15.93 -1.87 -13.18
C ASP A 45 -15.04 -2.83 -12.38
N LEU A 46 -14.90 -4.09 -12.87
CA LEU A 46 -14.00 -5.08 -12.27
C LEU A 46 -12.54 -4.62 -12.28
N SER A 47 -12.09 -4.04 -13.38
CA SER A 47 -10.74 -3.47 -13.47
C SER A 47 -10.55 -2.33 -12.46
N TRP A 48 -11.58 -1.48 -12.27
CA TRP A 48 -11.51 -0.41 -11.27
C TRP A 48 -11.47 -0.91 -9.84
N LEU A 49 -12.14 -2.01 -9.50
CA LEU A 49 -12.05 -2.62 -8.16
C LEU A 49 -10.60 -3.03 -7.79
N PHE A 50 -9.83 -3.49 -8.77
CA PHE A 50 -8.41 -3.78 -8.57
C PHE A 50 -7.56 -2.50 -8.58
N ASN A 51 -7.77 -1.66 -9.60
CA ASN A 51 -6.91 -0.49 -9.85
C ASN A 51 -7.00 0.55 -8.74
N ILE A 52 -8.18 0.84 -8.20
CA ILE A 52 -8.36 1.85 -7.15
C ILE A 52 -7.57 1.50 -5.88
N TYR A 53 -7.51 0.20 -5.53
CA TYR A 53 -6.70 -0.28 -4.43
C TYR A 53 -5.20 -0.02 -4.68
N VAL A 54 -4.71 -0.43 -5.87
CA VAL A 54 -3.30 -0.27 -6.24
C VAL A 54 -2.93 1.22 -6.33
N LEU A 55 -3.82 2.08 -6.87
CA LEU A 55 -3.64 3.52 -6.92
C LEU A 55 -3.53 4.13 -5.52
N ALA A 56 -4.47 3.79 -4.64
CA ALA A 56 -4.45 4.25 -3.26
C ALA A 56 -3.17 3.79 -2.53
N GLN A 57 -2.74 2.55 -2.78
CA GLN A 57 -1.50 2.00 -2.23
C GLN A 57 -0.26 2.72 -2.77
N LEU A 58 -0.20 2.99 -4.06
CA LEU A 58 0.92 3.70 -4.70
C LEU A 58 1.10 5.10 -4.10
N ILE A 59 0.00 5.84 -3.94
CA ILE A 59 -0.03 7.19 -3.36
C ILE A 59 0.33 7.16 -1.87
N GLY A 60 -0.28 6.26 -1.12
CA GLY A 60 -0.11 6.19 0.33
C GLY A 60 1.29 5.76 0.76
N THR A 61 1.97 4.92 -0.02
CA THR A 61 3.26 4.32 0.37
C THR A 61 4.32 5.35 0.75
N PRO A 62 4.70 6.32 -0.09
CA PRO A 62 5.70 7.32 0.29
C PRO A 62 5.20 8.26 1.40
N LEU A 63 3.91 8.61 1.40
CA LEU A 63 3.32 9.48 2.40
C LEU A 63 3.35 8.84 3.79
N LEU A 64 2.85 7.61 3.92
CA LEU A 64 2.77 6.92 5.20
C LEU A 64 4.13 6.45 5.71
N ALA A 65 5.07 6.12 4.81
CA ALA A 65 6.47 5.91 5.18
C ALA A 65 7.03 7.16 5.87
N LYS A 66 6.89 8.33 5.24
CA LYS A 66 7.38 9.60 5.77
C LYS A 66 6.65 10.04 7.04
N LEU A 67 5.32 9.88 7.08
CA LEU A 67 4.53 10.16 8.29
C LEU A 67 4.96 9.27 9.45
N SER A 68 5.37 8.02 9.19
CA SER A 68 5.85 7.11 10.22
C SER A 68 7.19 7.53 10.82
N ASP A 69 8.07 8.18 10.03
CA ASP A 69 9.30 8.79 10.54
C ASP A 69 9.00 9.95 11.49
N ARG A 70 7.96 10.71 11.19
CA ARG A 70 7.61 11.93 11.94
C ARG A 70 6.78 11.64 13.19
N TYR A 71 5.67 10.89 13.04
CA TYR A 71 4.70 10.66 14.11
C TYR A 71 4.95 9.36 14.90
N GLY A 72 5.94 8.59 14.45
CA GLY A 72 6.35 7.34 15.09
C GLY A 72 5.72 6.10 14.44
N ARG A 73 6.49 5.00 14.47
CA ARG A 73 6.16 3.72 13.82
C ARG A 73 4.84 3.13 14.33
N ARG A 74 4.65 3.15 15.66
CA ARG A 74 3.46 2.59 16.31
C ARG A 74 2.17 3.22 15.79
N LEU A 75 2.09 4.55 15.86
CA LEU A 75 0.88 5.27 15.50
C LEU A 75 0.50 5.01 14.05
N ILE A 76 1.45 5.18 13.14
CA ILE A 76 1.18 5.02 11.70
C ILE A 76 0.87 3.56 11.35
N TYR A 77 1.59 2.58 11.93
CA TYR A 77 1.25 1.17 11.73
C TYR A 77 -0.19 0.86 12.15
N VAL A 78 -0.59 1.30 13.35
CA VAL A 78 -1.94 1.07 13.87
C VAL A 78 -2.99 1.75 13.00
N LEU A 79 -2.76 3.01 12.58
CA LEU A 79 -3.66 3.71 11.66
C LEU A 79 -3.78 3.00 10.30
N CYS A 80 -2.67 2.50 9.76
CA CYS A 80 -2.64 1.74 8.51
C CYS A 80 -3.47 0.46 8.61
N VAL A 81 -3.24 -0.34 9.64
CA VAL A 81 -3.99 -1.58 9.87
C VAL A 81 -5.48 -1.30 10.17
N SER A 82 -5.78 -0.25 10.93
CA SER A 82 -7.17 0.17 11.18
C SER A 82 -7.86 0.62 9.89
N GLY A 83 -7.19 1.41 9.05
CA GLY A 83 -7.69 1.82 7.75
C GLY A 83 -7.95 0.64 6.82
N PHE A 84 -7.01 -0.33 6.79
CA PHE A 84 -7.18 -1.58 6.05
C PHE A 84 -8.40 -2.37 6.54
N GLY A 85 -8.56 -2.53 7.86
CA GLY A 85 -9.72 -3.18 8.47
C GLY A 85 -11.03 -2.45 8.17
N LEU A 86 -11.04 -1.11 8.24
CA LEU A 86 -12.21 -0.30 7.89
C LEU A 86 -12.60 -0.48 6.42
N GLY A 87 -11.64 -0.45 5.49
CA GLY A 87 -11.88 -0.73 4.08
C GLY A 87 -12.44 -2.13 3.86
N SER A 88 -11.90 -3.14 4.56
CA SER A 88 -12.44 -4.51 4.53
C SER A 88 -13.88 -4.57 5.05
N LEU A 89 -14.21 -3.84 6.12
CA LEU A 89 -15.57 -3.75 6.64
C LEU A 89 -16.53 -3.13 5.63
N LEU A 90 -16.12 -2.03 4.97
CA LEU A 90 -16.90 -1.38 3.91
C LEU A 90 -17.20 -2.35 2.76
N LEU A 91 -16.25 -3.20 2.40
CA LEU A 91 -16.45 -4.24 1.37
C LEU A 91 -17.45 -5.31 1.83
N VAL A 92 -17.37 -5.76 3.06
CA VAL A 92 -18.30 -6.77 3.62
C VAL A 92 -19.76 -6.29 3.59
N ILE A 93 -19.99 -4.99 3.86
CA ILE A 93 -21.33 -4.39 3.92
C ILE A 93 -21.74 -3.68 2.61
N ALA A 94 -20.92 -3.79 1.55
CA ALA A 94 -21.17 -3.09 0.31
C ALA A 94 -22.46 -3.60 -0.38
N GLY A 95 -23.31 -2.66 -0.76
CA GLY A 95 -24.56 -2.92 -1.51
C GLY A 95 -24.54 -2.38 -2.94
N ASN A 96 -23.43 -1.75 -3.38
CA ASN A 96 -23.29 -1.18 -4.73
C ASN A 96 -21.82 -0.97 -5.08
N LEU A 97 -21.55 -0.65 -6.37
CA LEU A 97 -20.20 -0.43 -6.89
C LEU A 97 -19.45 0.71 -6.16
N ASP A 98 -20.14 1.81 -5.87
CA ASP A 98 -19.51 2.97 -5.24
C ASP A 98 -18.94 2.61 -3.86
N THR A 99 -19.71 1.87 -3.05
CA THR A 99 -19.26 1.39 -1.74
C THR A 99 -18.08 0.42 -1.88
N LEU A 100 -18.11 -0.46 -2.90
CA LEU A 100 -16.98 -1.35 -3.21
C LEU A 100 -15.72 -0.54 -3.55
N LEU A 101 -15.84 0.47 -4.42
CA LEU A 101 -14.69 1.31 -4.81
C LEU A 101 -14.15 2.11 -3.62
N ILE A 102 -15.02 2.71 -2.81
CA ILE A 102 -14.60 3.42 -1.59
C ILE A 102 -13.90 2.45 -0.62
N GLY A 103 -14.49 1.28 -0.39
CA GLY A 103 -13.89 0.23 0.45
C GLY A 103 -12.48 -0.15 -0.03
N ARG A 104 -12.32 -0.38 -1.34
CA ARG A 104 -11.03 -0.71 -1.95
C ARG A 104 -10.03 0.44 -1.85
N ALA A 105 -10.46 1.69 -2.05
CA ALA A 105 -9.59 2.87 -1.90
C ALA A 105 -9.08 3.01 -0.45
N VAL A 106 -9.98 2.92 0.54
CA VAL A 106 -9.63 3.00 1.97
C VAL A 106 -8.72 1.84 2.37
N GLN A 107 -9.03 0.63 1.91
CA GLN A 107 -8.24 -0.57 2.16
C GLN A 107 -6.84 -0.47 1.56
N GLY A 108 -6.73 -0.05 0.30
CA GLY A 108 -5.45 0.14 -0.39
C GLY A 108 -4.58 1.22 0.27
N PHE A 109 -5.19 2.35 0.66
CA PHE A 109 -4.48 3.39 1.40
C PHE A 109 -3.99 2.88 2.76
N GLY A 110 -4.80 2.12 3.51
CA GLY A 110 -4.39 1.46 4.74
C GLY A 110 -3.24 0.48 4.53
N ALA A 111 -3.31 -0.36 3.49
CA ALA A 111 -2.27 -1.34 3.16
C ALA A 111 -0.91 -0.69 2.85
N SER A 112 -0.93 0.51 2.27
CA SER A 112 0.25 1.19 1.72
C SER A 112 1.36 1.47 2.75
N GLY A 113 1.00 1.68 4.03
CA GLY A 113 1.96 1.93 5.10
C GLY A 113 2.44 0.67 5.82
N ILE A 114 1.76 -0.47 5.68
CA ILE A 114 2.08 -1.67 6.47
C ILE A 114 3.49 -2.17 6.18
N PHE A 115 3.85 -2.36 4.91
CA PHE A 115 5.17 -2.85 4.53
C PHE A 115 6.31 -1.84 4.81
N PRO A 116 6.24 -0.57 4.39
CA PRO A 116 7.32 0.37 4.64
C PRO A 116 7.52 0.64 6.15
N VAL A 117 6.45 0.70 6.94
CA VAL A 117 6.57 0.84 8.38
C VAL A 117 7.18 -0.42 9.01
N ALA A 118 6.80 -1.62 8.53
CA ALA A 118 7.41 -2.87 8.98
C ALA A 118 8.93 -2.89 8.70
N ALA A 119 9.34 -2.51 7.49
CA ALA A 119 10.76 -2.40 7.12
C ALA A 119 11.51 -1.40 8.01
N ALA A 120 10.89 -0.25 8.28
CA ALA A 120 11.45 0.76 9.16
C ALA A 120 11.59 0.29 10.62
N VAL A 121 10.57 -0.40 11.16
CA VAL A 121 10.65 -1.01 12.50
C VAL A 121 11.80 -2.02 12.59
N ILE A 122 12.00 -2.85 11.56
CA ILE A 122 13.13 -3.77 11.49
C ILE A 122 14.45 -3.00 11.53
N GLY A 123 14.58 -1.96 10.72
CA GLY A 123 15.77 -1.10 10.71
C GLY A 123 16.06 -0.40 12.05
N ASP A 124 15.01 -0.03 12.79
CA ASP A 124 15.14 0.68 14.07
C ASP A 124 15.36 -0.26 15.28
N THR A 125 14.90 -1.53 15.21
CA THR A 125 14.85 -2.44 16.38
C THR A 125 15.75 -3.66 16.28
N PHE A 126 16.13 -4.07 15.06
CA PHE A 126 16.94 -5.27 14.86
C PHE A 126 18.43 -4.94 14.75
N PRO A 127 19.34 -5.80 15.27
CA PRO A 127 20.76 -5.68 15.01
C PRO A 127 21.06 -5.71 13.51
N LYS A 128 22.07 -4.93 13.08
CA LYS A 128 22.39 -4.77 11.64
C LYS A 128 22.57 -6.11 10.91
N GLU A 129 23.20 -7.08 11.59
CA GLU A 129 23.50 -8.42 11.06
C GLU A 129 22.22 -9.24 10.78
N LYS A 130 21.11 -8.92 11.47
CA LYS A 130 19.82 -9.62 11.35
C LYS A 130 18.82 -8.91 10.47
N GLN A 131 19.06 -7.64 10.14
CA GLN A 131 18.12 -6.82 9.34
C GLN A 131 17.88 -7.41 7.95
N GLY A 132 18.94 -7.85 7.25
CA GLY A 132 18.83 -8.44 5.92
C GLY A 132 17.96 -9.71 5.91
N GLY A 133 18.16 -10.61 6.88
CA GLY A 133 17.34 -11.82 7.01
C GLY A 133 15.87 -11.50 7.37
N ALA A 134 15.64 -10.53 8.25
CA ALA A 134 14.30 -10.10 8.64
C ALA A 134 13.54 -9.45 7.48
N LEU A 135 14.20 -8.57 6.70
CA LEU A 135 13.62 -7.96 5.50
C LEU A 135 13.37 -8.99 4.40
N GLY A 136 14.30 -9.94 4.22
CA GLY A 136 14.13 -11.06 3.29
C GLY A 136 12.92 -11.92 3.64
N LEU A 137 12.69 -12.22 4.93
CA LEU A 137 11.51 -12.95 5.39
C LEU A 137 10.22 -12.18 5.13
N ILE A 138 10.19 -10.87 5.39
CA ILE A 138 9.03 -10.01 5.08
C ILE A 138 8.80 -9.93 3.55
N GLY A 139 9.86 -9.89 2.74
CA GLY A 139 9.73 -9.94 1.29
C GLY A 139 9.19 -11.27 0.76
N ALA A 140 9.59 -12.38 1.36
CA ALA A 140 9.12 -13.72 1.00
C ALA A 140 7.60 -13.93 1.27
N VAL A 141 7.01 -13.11 2.15
CA VAL A 141 5.56 -13.11 2.44
C VAL A 141 4.73 -12.90 1.18
N PHE A 142 5.18 -12.04 0.26
CA PHE A 142 4.46 -11.81 -1.00
C PHE A 142 4.39 -13.08 -1.85
N GLY A 143 5.52 -13.80 -2.00
CA GLY A 143 5.53 -15.08 -2.69
C GLY A 143 4.61 -16.12 -2.05
N LEU A 144 4.64 -16.21 -0.71
CA LEU A 144 3.75 -17.07 0.06
C LEU A 144 2.27 -16.69 -0.15
N ALA A 145 1.94 -15.41 -0.08
CA ALA A 145 0.59 -14.91 -0.25
C ALA A 145 0.03 -15.23 -1.65
N PHE A 146 0.81 -15.04 -2.70
CA PHE A 146 0.41 -15.38 -4.07
C PHE A 146 0.26 -16.88 -4.30
N LEU A 147 1.00 -17.71 -3.56
CA LEU A 147 0.88 -19.17 -3.63
C LEU A 147 -0.40 -19.66 -2.91
N ILE A 148 -0.64 -19.20 -1.69
CA ILE A 148 -1.76 -19.68 -0.86
C ILE A 148 -3.06 -18.89 -1.07
N GLY A 149 -2.96 -17.65 -1.58
CA GLY A 149 -4.11 -16.75 -1.77
C GLY A 149 -5.22 -17.36 -2.61
N PRO A 150 -4.97 -17.87 -3.82
CA PRO A 150 -5.98 -18.49 -4.65
C PRO A 150 -6.65 -19.70 -3.98
N VAL A 151 -5.91 -20.48 -3.18
CA VAL A 151 -6.44 -21.63 -2.43
C VAL A 151 -7.39 -21.18 -1.34
N ILE A 152 -6.95 -20.20 -0.52
CA ILE A 152 -7.79 -19.61 0.53
C ILE A 152 -8.99 -18.91 -0.09
N GLY A 153 -8.77 -18.17 -1.19
CA GLY A 153 -9.83 -17.47 -1.92
C GLY A 153 -10.89 -18.44 -2.42
N GLY A 154 -10.48 -19.52 -3.12
CA GLY A 154 -11.40 -20.55 -3.63
C GLY A 154 -12.17 -21.27 -2.52
N PHE A 155 -11.52 -21.51 -1.37
CA PHE A 155 -12.19 -22.11 -0.21
C PHE A 155 -13.25 -21.18 0.39
N LEU A 156 -12.92 -19.92 0.64
CA LEU A 156 -13.84 -18.96 1.24
C LEU A 156 -15.01 -18.60 0.33
N LEU A 157 -14.80 -18.61 -1.00
CA LEU A 157 -15.85 -18.38 -1.99
C LEU A 157 -16.96 -19.45 -1.99
N GLN A 158 -16.75 -20.62 -1.37
CA GLN A 158 -17.82 -21.64 -1.22
C GLN A 158 -19.00 -21.14 -0.38
N TRP A 159 -18.78 -20.14 0.49
CA TRP A 159 -19.84 -19.51 1.27
C TRP A 159 -20.33 -18.22 0.63
N ALA A 160 -19.45 -17.21 0.52
CA ALA A 160 -19.73 -15.93 -0.11
C ALA A 160 -18.44 -15.15 -0.32
N TRP A 161 -18.39 -14.25 -1.31
CA TRP A 161 -17.21 -13.42 -1.55
C TRP A 161 -16.87 -12.47 -0.39
N GLN A 162 -17.85 -12.08 0.42
CA GLN A 162 -17.65 -11.23 1.59
C GLN A 162 -16.69 -11.84 2.62
N TRP A 163 -16.63 -13.19 2.69
CA TRP A 163 -15.70 -13.89 3.61
C TRP A 163 -14.25 -13.59 3.32
N LEU A 164 -13.90 -13.27 2.08
CA LEU A 164 -12.55 -12.87 1.68
C LEU A 164 -12.08 -11.60 2.39
N PHE A 165 -13.02 -10.71 2.71
CA PHE A 165 -12.74 -9.45 3.41
C PHE A 165 -13.04 -9.57 4.91
N LEU A 166 -14.02 -10.38 5.29
CA LEU A 166 -14.40 -10.60 6.67
C LEU A 166 -13.27 -11.21 7.50
N ILE A 167 -12.45 -12.11 6.92
CA ILE A 167 -11.29 -12.71 7.58
C ILE A 167 -10.25 -11.66 8.00
N ASN A 168 -10.19 -10.53 7.30
CA ASN A 168 -9.27 -9.45 7.63
C ASN A 168 -9.64 -8.74 8.94
N LEU A 169 -10.92 -8.70 9.33
CA LEU A 169 -11.38 -7.93 10.49
C LEU A 169 -10.80 -8.43 11.81
N PRO A 170 -10.90 -9.74 12.17
CA PRO A 170 -10.29 -10.25 13.39
C PRO A 170 -8.76 -10.15 13.36
N ILE A 171 -8.14 -10.34 12.19
CA ILE A 171 -6.68 -10.20 12.05
C ILE A 171 -6.26 -8.74 12.27
N ALA A 172 -6.93 -7.78 11.63
CA ALA A 172 -6.66 -6.36 11.80
C ALA A 172 -6.84 -5.93 13.26
N LEU A 173 -7.91 -6.36 13.93
CA LEU A 173 -8.14 -6.08 15.36
C LEU A 173 -7.01 -6.62 16.23
N ALA A 174 -6.59 -7.86 16.02
CA ALA A 174 -5.46 -8.45 16.74
C ALA A 174 -4.16 -7.68 16.49
N LEU A 175 -3.89 -7.30 15.24
CA LEU A 175 -2.71 -6.52 14.85
C LEU A 175 -2.72 -5.10 15.42
N VAL A 176 -3.87 -4.44 15.50
CA VAL A 176 -4.03 -3.13 16.15
C VAL A 176 -3.67 -3.22 17.62
N ILE A 177 -4.24 -4.19 18.33
CA ILE A 177 -3.97 -4.40 19.76
C ILE A 177 -2.50 -4.76 20.00
N ALA A 178 -1.97 -5.70 19.23
CA ALA A 178 -0.58 -6.12 19.34
C ALA A 178 0.39 -5.00 18.92
N GLY A 179 0.09 -4.27 17.85
CA GLY A 179 0.89 -3.14 17.38
C GLY A 179 0.97 -2.03 18.43
N TRP A 180 -0.15 -1.72 19.07
CA TRP A 180 -0.18 -0.73 20.16
C TRP A 180 0.67 -1.14 21.36
N ARG A 181 0.74 -2.45 21.68
CA ARG A 181 1.49 -2.97 22.82
C ARG A 181 2.96 -3.24 22.53
N LEU A 182 3.27 -3.73 21.34
CA LEU A 182 4.60 -4.26 21.01
C LEU A 182 5.51 -3.25 20.28
N LEU A 183 4.93 -2.37 19.45
CA LEU A 183 5.76 -1.46 18.66
C LEU A 183 6.31 -0.30 19.49
N PRO A 184 7.55 0.15 19.22
CA PRO A 184 8.15 1.27 19.93
C PRO A 184 7.39 2.58 19.67
N THR A 185 7.22 3.37 20.73
CA THR A 185 6.50 4.66 20.68
C THR A 185 7.30 5.75 19.98
N LYS A 186 8.64 5.65 20.04
CA LYS A 186 9.55 6.65 19.49
C LYS A 186 10.17 6.12 18.21
N GLY A 187 9.75 6.68 17.05
CA GLY A 187 10.58 6.70 15.85
C GLY A 187 11.61 7.83 15.94
N LYS A 188 12.54 7.91 15.00
CA LYS A 188 13.38 9.09 14.84
C LYS A 188 12.47 10.24 14.39
N THR A 189 11.97 11.02 15.36
CA THR A 189 11.21 12.23 15.06
C THR A 189 12.16 13.24 14.41
N THR A 190 12.00 13.47 13.14
CA THR A 190 12.68 14.57 12.45
C THR A 190 12.02 15.89 12.86
N PRO A 191 12.78 16.87 13.36
CA PRO A 191 12.23 18.17 13.78
C PRO A 191 11.76 19.02 12.57
N ALA A 192 12.15 18.67 11.35
CA ALA A 192 11.79 19.42 10.14
C ALA A 192 10.28 19.36 9.83
N PRO A 193 9.68 20.44 9.31
CA PRO A 193 8.29 20.45 8.90
C PRO A 193 8.04 19.41 7.78
N PHE A 194 6.87 18.77 7.81
CA PHE A 194 6.49 17.83 6.75
C PHE A 194 6.31 18.58 5.43
N ASP A 195 6.88 18.05 4.35
CA ASP A 195 6.73 18.62 3.01
C ASP A 195 5.36 18.29 2.40
N TRP A 196 4.34 19.07 2.79
CA TRP A 196 2.99 18.93 2.23
C TRP A 196 2.95 19.25 0.74
N SER A 197 3.79 20.19 0.27
CA SER A 197 3.84 20.57 -1.14
C SER A 197 4.39 19.44 -2.00
N GLY A 198 5.50 18.81 -1.59
CA GLY A 198 6.03 17.61 -2.23
C GLY A 198 5.04 16.45 -2.19
N GLY A 199 4.34 16.25 -1.06
CA GLY A 199 3.31 15.22 -0.91
C GLY A 199 2.14 15.37 -1.89
N ILE A 200 1.59 16.57 -2.02
CA ILE A 200 0.50 16.88 -2.96
C ILE A 200 0.97 16.71 -4.40
N LEU A 201 2.14 17.25 -4.74
CA LEU A 201 2.72 17.13 -6.09
C LEU A 201 2.98 15.67 -6.46
N LEU A 202 3.57 14.88 -5.55
CA LEU A 202 3.80 13.45 -5.75
C LEU A 202 2.50 12.70 -5.96
N THR A 203 1.50 12.95 -5.10
CA THR A 203 0.18 12.33 -5.20
C THR A 203 -0.47 12.63 -6.54
N THR A 204 -0.50 13.91 -6.96
CA THR A 204 -1.11 14.33 -8.22
C THR A 204 -0.37 13.76 -9.43
N LEU A 205 0.97 13.73 -9.39
CA LEU A 205 1.82 13.14 -10.41
C LEU A 205 1.53 11.63 -10.57
N LEU A 206 1.52 10.90 -9.45
CA LEU A 206 1.26 9.45 -9.46
C LEU A 206 -0.15 9.13 -9.93
N LEU A 207 -1.15 9.90 -9.49
CA LEU A 207 -2.54 9.78 -9.98
C LEU A 207 -2.63 10.05 -11.48
N GLY A 208 -2.05 11.15 -11.97
CA GLY A 208 -2.07 11.49 -13.37
C GLY A 208 -1.43 10.40 -14.23
N PHE A 209 -0.24 9.94 -13.84
CA PHE A 209 0.44 8.86 -14.55
C PHE A 209 -0.36 7.56 -14.53
N ALA A 210 -0.86 7.17 -13.37
CA ALA A 210 -1.59 5.92 -13.21
C ALA A 210 -2.94 5.93 -13.96
N ILE A 211 -3.72 7.03 -13.90
CA ILE A 211 -4.94 7.18 -14.69
C ILE A 211 -4.61 7.11 -16.19
N GLY A 212 -3.56 7.80 -16.63
CA GLY A 212 -3.12 7.75 -18.02
C GLY A 212 -2.79 6.34 -18.49
N VAL A 213 -1.97 5.61 -17.73
CA VAL A 213 -1.56 4.22 -18.05
C VAL A 213 -2.75 3.25 -18.00
N THR A 214 -3.63 3.37 -16.99
CA THR A 214 -4.79 2.48 -16.82
C THR A 214 -5.81 2.61 -17.98
N ASN A 215 -5.91 3.79 -18.60
CA ASN A 215 -6.79 4.02 -19.74
C ASN A 215 -6.12 3.79 -21.12
N LEU A 216 -4.85 3.34 -21.13
CA LEU A 216 -4.20 2.93 -22.38
C LEU A 216 -4.81 1.63 -22.89
N ASP A 217 -5.23 1.64 -24.15
CA ASP A 217 -5.61 0.44 -24.88
C ASP A 217 -4.36 -0.22 -25.46
N THR A 218 -4.00 -1.39 -24.96
CA THR A 218 -2.82 -2.15 -25.41
C THR A 218 -2.95 -2.64 -26.86
N ALA A 219 -4.19 -2.77 -27.38
CA ALA A 219 -4.43 -3.15 -28.77
C ALA A 219 -4.28 -1.96 -29.72
N ASN A 220 -4.50 -0.72 -29.25
CA ASN A 220 -4.37 0.51 -30.05
C ASN A 220 -3.76 1.64 -29.21
N ILE A 221 -2.47 1.53 -28.91
CA ILE A 221 -1.73 2.48 -28.08
C ILE A 221 -1.77 3.89 -28.68
N VAL A 222 -1.52 4.01 -29.99
CA VAL A 222 -1.45 5.33 -30.67
C VAL A 222 -2.81 6.03 -30.66
N GLY A 223 -3.89 5.30 -30.90
CA GLY A 223 -5.24 5.86 -30.83
C GLY A 223 -5.63 6.25 -29.41
N SER A 224 -5.29 5.43 -28.42
CA SER A 224 -5.61 5.73 -27.03
C SER A 224 -4.82 6.91 -26.46
N LEU A 225 -3.58 7.15 -26.91
CA LEU A 225 -2.80 8.34 -26.56
C LEU A 225 -3.45 9.66 -27.01
N GLN A 226 -4.34 9.62 -28.01
CA GLN A 226 -5.07 10.80 -28.47
C GLN A 226 -6.39 11.04 -27.73
N THR A 227 -6.78 10.12 -26.85
CA THR A 227 -8.04 10.24 -26.10
C THR A 227 -7.92 11.21 -24.94
N MET A 228 -9.01 11.94 -24.63
CA MET A 228 -9.10 12.84 -23.48
C MET A 228 -8.95 12.14 -22.11
N ALA A 229 -9.03 10.82 -22.06
CA ALA A 229 -8.81 10.04 -20.84
C ALA A 229 -7.32 9.76 -20.58
N VAL A 230 -6.46 9.81 -21.61
CA VAL A 230 -5.05 9.38 -21.53
C VAL A 230 -4.09 10.56 -21.58
N TRP A 231 -4.09 11.33 -22.71
CA TRP A 231 -3.04 12.34 -22.91
C TRP A 231 -3.02 13.46 -21.86
N PRO A 232 -4.17 14.00 -21.35
CA PRO A 232 -4.09 15.06 -20.34
C PRO A 232 -3.54 14.53 -19.01
N ALA A 233 -3.90 13.29 -18.64
CA ALA A 233 -3.43 12.66 -17.42
C ALA A 233 -1.91 12.41 -17.46
N LEU A 234 -1.38 11.92 -18.59
CA LEU A 234 0.06 11.75 -18.79
C LEU A 234 0.79 13.11 -18.86
N LEU A 235 0.18 14.11 -19.50
CA LEU A 235 0.75 15.46 -19.58
C LEU A 235 0.86 16.09 -18.18
N VAL A 236 -0.18 15.96 -17.34
CA VAL A 236 -0.12 16.41 -15.94
C VAL A 236 1.04 15.75 -15.21
N GLY A 237 1.21 14.43 -15.36
CA GLY A 237 2.36 13.72 -14.80
C GLY A 237 3.70 14.26 -15.31
N ALA A 238 3.84 14.45 -16.60
CA ALA A 238 5.07 14.95 -17.24
C ALA A 238 5.41 16.39 -16.81
N VAL A 239 4.41 17.26 -16.68
CA VAL A 239 4.61 18.68 -16.27
C VAL A 239 4.90 18.77 -14.76
N LEU A 240 4.24 17.94 -13.94
CA LEU A 240 4.45 17.97 -12.51
C LEU A 240 5.79 17.33 -12.08
N LEU A 241 6.38 16.45 -12.88
CA LEU A 241 7.65 15.80 -12.54
C LEU A 241 8.79 16.79 -12.29
N PRO A 242 9.11 17.75 -13.19
CA PRO A 242 10.15 18.74 -12.93
C PRO A 242 9.79 19.70 -11.79
N LEU A 243 8.51 20.01 -11.59
CA LEU A 243 8.06 20.84 -10.48
C LEU A 243 8.24 20.11 -9.15
N PHE A 244 7.83 18.85 -9.06
CA PHE A 244 8.07 17.97 -7.91
C PHE A 244 9.57 17.89 -7.60
N TRP A 245 10.41 17.62 -8.60
CA TRP A 245 11.85 17.52 -8.41
C TRP A 245 12.46 18.80 -7.84
N ARG A 246 12.05 19.98 -8.34
CA ARG A 246 12.50 21.29 -7.81
C ARG A 246 12.04 21.51 -6.37
N THR A 247 10.82 21.08 -6.03
CA THR A 247 10.28 21.19 -4.66
C THR A 247 11.07 20.32 -3.71
N GLU A 248 11.34 19.06 -4.07
CA GLU A 248 12.13 18.12 -3.26
C GLU A 248 13.58 18.61 -3.03
N GLN A 249 14.19 19.26 -4.02
CA GLN A 249 15.53 19.85 -3.86
C GLN A 249 15.57 21.01 -2.85
N ARG A 250 14.44 21.68 -2.62
CA ARG A 250 14.34 22.83 -1.71
C ARG A 250 13.74 22.48 -0.36
N ALA A 251 13.10 21.33 -0.25
CA ALA A 251 12.44 20.89 0.97
C ALA A 251 13.47 20.62 2.08
N ALA A 252 13.17 21.08 3.29
CA ALA A 252 14.02 20.82 4.47
C ALA A 252 14.04 19.33 4.86
N ASP A 253 12.94 18.61 4.59
CA ASP A 253 12.81 17.18 4.81
C ASP A 253 12.03 16.54 3.65
N PRO A 254 12.69 16.32 2.48
CA PRO A 254 12.06 15.84 1.26
C PRO A 254 11.45 14.45 1.43
N ILE A 255 10.33 14.17 0.72
CA ILE A 255 9.70 12.84 0.68
C ILE A 255 10.60 11.86 -0.07
N VAL A 256 11.13 12.29 -1.21
CA VAL A 256 12.09 11.55 -2.02
C VAL A 256 13.42 12.28 -2.00
N ARG A 257 14.40 11.77 -1.28
CA ARG A 257 15.71 12.43 -1.16
C ARG A 257 16.45 12.43 -2.49
N PRO A 258 16.74 13.61 -3.11
CA PRO A 258 17.48 13.68 -4.37
C PRO A 258 18.88 13.06 -4.30
N SER A 259 19.49 13.03 -3.10
CA SER A 259 20.79 12.40 -2.86
C SER A 259 20.85 10.91 -3.17
N PHE A 260 19.73 10.19 -3.11
CA PHE A 260 19.69 8.78 -3.50
C PHE A 260 20.06 8.58 -4.97
N PHE A 261 19.59 9.46 -5.87
CA PHE A 261 19.89 9.38 -7.31
C PHE A 261 21.31 9.84 -7.65
N ALA A 262 21.98 10.57 -6.75
CA ALA A 262 23.37 10.98 -6.91
C ALA A 262 24.37 9.88 -6.50
N ALA A 263 23.93 8.83 -5.79
CA ALA A 263 24.80 7.76 -5.32
C ALA A 263 25.37 6.96 -6.50
N LYS A 264 26.71 6.81 -6.52
CA LYS A 264 27.46 6.14 -7.58
C LYS A 264 26.98 4.71 -7.87
N GLN A 265 26.46 4.03 -6.83
CA GLN A 265 25.92 2.67 -6.91
C GLN A 265 24.59 2.57 -7.71
N ILE A 266 23.78 3.62 -7.70
CA ILE A 266 22.52 3.66 -8.46
C ILE A 266 22.80 3.99 -9.93
N LYS A 267 23.81 4.85 -10.22
CA LYS A 267 24.25 5.17 -11.59
C LYS A 267 24.83 3.96 -12.36
N LEU A 268 25.20 2.89 -11.64
CA LEU A 268 25.72 1.66 -12.25
C LEU A 268 24.62 0.63 -12.59
N VAL A 269 23.40 0.83 -12.07
CA VAL A 269 22.26 -0.09 -12.24
C VAL A 269 21.22 0.48 -13.22
N MET A 270 21.29 1.78 -13.52
CA MET A 270 20.50 2.47 -14.56
C MET A 270 21.31 2.56 -15.87
#